data_d40141eb88536e77702761f26c19ad23
#
_entry.id   d40141eb88536e77702761f26c19ad23
#
_cell.length_a   1.000
_cell.length_b   1.000
_cell.length_c   1.000
_cell.angle_alpha   90.00
_cell.angle_beta   90.00
_cell.angle_gamma   90.00
#
_symmetry.space_group_name_H-M   'P 1'
#
loop_
_entity.id
_entity.type
_entity.pdbx_description
1 polymer ?
#
loop_
_entity_poly.entity_id
_entity_poly.type
_entity_poly.pdbx_seq_one_letter_code
_entity_poly.pdbx_strand_id
1 'polypeptide(L)'
;MKLPPLATLRAFEAAARQQSFSVAAQELGMTATAVSQHVRNLEAWLGVALFDRHARGVRLTPAGQEFGVTVSGGLRQIASGAERIRRGHDRMTVRLASLPSVVTHFLTPRLPRFRALHPDIQVSISYSGTDYAVEADLRIIHGATPGQKAVALFSAETRPTCAPAYITKSGPFDDASRLSQAELLHDDGETAWRDWLATAHLPLPQSAGPIFADFNLLVTALKTGQGIGLCPTALLRDEIAGGQLTVLFDRAADTEKYYWLIEAEVMSASARLLSDWLLAEARESETHGNYSAAVS
;
A
#
# COMPACT_ATOMS: atom_id res chain seq x y z
N MET A 1 28.19 13.71 -12.54
CA MET A 1 26.72 13.98 -12.64
C MET A 1 26.52 15.48 -12.59
N LYS A 2 25.86 16.10 -13.59
CA LYS A 2 25.52 17.54 -13.52
C LYS A 2 24.14 17.67 -12.91
N LEU A 3 24.05 18.31 -11.74
CA LEU A 3 22.80 18.65 -11.07
C LEU A 3 22.53 20.14 -11.11
N PRO A 4 21.28 20.59 -11.14
CA PRO A 4 20.94 21.98 -10.91
C PRO A 4 21.39 22.40 -9.50
N PRO A 5 21.67 23.70 -9.26
CA PRO A 5 21.98 24.17 -7.92
C PRO A 5 20.85 23.87 -6.93
N LEU A 6 21.21 23.41 -5.72
CA LEU A 6 20.23 23.00 -4.69
C LEU A 6 19.23 24.13 -4.35
N ALA A 7 19.69 25.37 -4.34
CA ALA A 7 18.83 26.52 -4.07
C ALA A 7 17.70 26.68 -5.13
N THR A 8 17.99 26.38 -6.42
CA THR A 8 16.98 26.42 -7.48
C THR A 8 15.98 25.28 -7.35
N LEU A 9 16.43 24.08 -6.95
CA LEU A 9 15.56 22.94 -6.70
C LEU A 9 14.63 23.18 -5.51
N ARG A 10 15.14 23.77 -4.41
CA ARG A 10 14.33 24.14 -3.24
C ARG A 10 13.29 25.20 -3.57
N ALA A 11 13.69 26.23 -4.31
CA ALA A 11 12.76 27.29 -4.74
C ALA A 11 11.66 26.75 -5.66
N PHE A 12 12.00 25.88 -6.60
CA PHE A 12 11.06 25.20 -7.48
C PHE A 12 10.09 24.30 -6.68
N GLU A 13 10.59 23.45 -5.78
CA GLU A 13 9.76 22.54 -4.98
C GLU A 13 8.73 23.32 -4.15
N ALA A 14 9.16 24.34 -3.40
CA ALA A 14 8.26 25.14 -2.59
C ALA A 14 7.21 25.88 -3.47
N ALA A 15 7.60 26.41 -4.61
CA ALA A 15 6.70 27.06 -5.55
C ALA A 15 5.72 26.06 -6.19
N ALA A 16 6.15 24.87 -6.51
CA ALA A 16 5.34 23.80 -7.08
C ALA A 16 4.24 23.33 -6.11
N ARG A 17 4.62 23.10 -4.86
CA ARG A 17 3.71 22.66 -3.80
C ARG A 17 2.71 23.75 -3.39
N GLN A 18 3.16 25.01 -3.28
CA GLN A 18 2.32 26.13 -2.87
C GLN A 18 1.53 26.75 -4.05
N GLN A 19 1.88 26.46 -5.30
CA GLN A 19 1.38 27.11 -6.52
C GLN A 19 1.41 28.66 -6.43
N SER A 20 2.38 29.18 -5.67
CA SER A 20 2.55 30.61 -5.39
C SER A 20 4.01 30.94 -5.08
N PHE A 21 4.58 31.85 -5.86
CA PHE A 21 5.95 32.34 -5.59
C PHE A 21 6.03 33.18 -4.29
N SER A 22 4.97 33.87 -3.94
CA SER A 22 4.95 34.69 -2.72
C SER A 22 4.89 33.81 -1.46
N VAL A 23 4.08 32.78 -1.44
CA VAL A 23 3.98 31.84 -0.31
C VAL A 23 5.27 31.04 -0.18
N ALA A 24 5.81 30.54 -1.29
CA ALA A 24 7.10 29.85 -1.32
C ALA A 24 8.25 30.73 -0.79
N ALA A 25 8.21 32.03 -1.12
CA ALA A 25 9.21 32.98 -0.63
C ALA A 25 9.16 33.18 0.89
N GLN A 26 7.97 33.27 1.47
CA GLN A 26 7.79 33.34 2.92
C GLN A 26 8.34 32.10 3.61
N GLU A 27 8.04 30.91 3.08
CA GLU A 27 8.52 29.63 3.62
C GLU A 27 10.06 29.54 3.60
N LEU A 28 10.67 30.01 2.51
CA LEU A 28 12.12 29.92 2.31
C LEU A 28 12.92 31.10 2.92
N GLY A 29 12.25 32.09 3.51
CA GLY A 29 12.89 33.32 4.00
C GLY A 29 13.52 34.15 2.87
N MET A 30 12.88 34.18 1.68
CA MET A 30 13.36 34.86 0.46
C MET A 30 12.35 35.89 -0.01
N THR A 31 12.70 36.68 -1.04
CA THR A 31 11.75 37.52 -1.76
C THR A 31 11.07 36.75 -2.90
N ALA A 32 9.85 37.09 -3.25
CA ALA A 32 9.15 36.49 -4.40
C ALA A 32 9.93 36.64 -5.72
N THR A 33 10.65 37.73 -5.87
CA THR A 33 11.54 37.98 -7.01
C THR A 33 12.70 37.00 -7.04
N ALA A 34 13.30 36.68 -5.87
CA ALA A 34 14.39 35.70 -5.77
C ALA A 34 13.90 34.29 -6.12
N VAL A 35 12.74 33.87 -5.57
CA VAL A 35 12.13 32.57 -5.94
C VAL A 35 11.86 32.51 -7.44
N SER A 36 11.25 33.55 -8.01
CA SER A 36 11.00 33.61 -9.47
C SER A 36 12.29 33.56 -10.29
N GLN A 37 13.37 34.14 -9.80
CA GLN A 37 14.69 34.08 -10.48
C GLN A 37 15.30 32.68 -10.41
N HIS A 38 15.23 32.00 -9.22
CA HIS A 38 15.67 30.63 -9.09
C HIS A 38 14.92 29.68 -10.02
N VAL A 39 13.60 29.82 -10.11
CA VAL A 39 12.77 29.02 -11.03
C VAL A 39 13.17 29.28 -12.48
N ARG A 40 13.34 30.54 -12.90
CA ARG A 40 13.81 30.86 -14.26
C ARG A 40 15.19 30.24 -14.58
N ASN A 41 16.11 30.30 -13.63
CA ASN A 41 17.43 29.69 -13.79
C ASN A 41 17.32 28.16 -13.98
N LEU A 42 16.38 27.49 -13.25
CA LEU A 42 16.12 26.07 -13.38
C LEU A 42 15.50 25.75 -14.76
N GLU A 43 14.50 26.52 -15.20
CA GLU A 43 13.86 26.41 -16.52
C GLU A 43 14.90 26.58 -17.66
N ALA A 44 15.80 27.57 -17.51
CA ALA A 44 16.89 27.78 -18.46
C ALA A 44 17.90 26.61 -18.47
N TRP A 45 18.17 26.02 -17.31
CA TRP A 45 19.07 24.88 -17.20
C TRP A 45 18.47 23.60 -17.82
N LEU A 46 17.17 23.40 -17.67
CA LEU A 46 16.42 22.28 -18.24
C LEU A 46 16.03 22.48 -19.72
N GLY A 47 16.00 23.74 -20.19
CA GLY A 47 15.53 24.09 -21.54
C GLY A 47 14.01 23.99 -21.71
N VAL A 48 13.24 23.93 -20.63
CA VAL A 48 11.78 23.77 -20.66
C VAL A 48 11.12 24.61 -19.56
N ALA A 49 9.94 25.16 -19.83
CA ALA A 49 9.14 25.86 -18.83
C ALA A 49 8.50 24.86 -17.86
N LEU A 50 8.62 25.13 -16.57
CA LEU A 50 8.02 24.32 -15.51
C LEU A 50 6.74 24.95 -14.95
N PHE A 51 6.55 26.25 -15.18
CA PHE A 51 5.35 26.99 -14.77
C PHE A 51 4.73 27.77 -15.93
N ASP A 52 3.41 27.71 -16.00
CA ASP A 52 2.59 28.65 -16.74
C ASP A 52 2.24 29.82 -15.83
N ARG A 53 2.49 31.07 -16.31
CA ARG A 53 2.25 32.32 -15.57
C ARG A 53 0.95 32.94 -16.03
N HIS A 54 0.02 33.14 -15.10
CA HIS A 54 -1.26 33.77 -15.34
C HIS A 54 -1.44 35.01 -14.46
N ALA A 55 -2.39 35.86 -14.80
CA ALA A 55 -2.68 37.06 -14.00
C ALA A 55 -3.08 36.78 -12.53
N ARG A 56 -3.50 35.57 -12.23
CA ARG A 56 -3.95 35.12 -10.88
C ARG A 56 -2.98 34.18 -10.17
N GLY A 57 -1.76 33.97 -10.68
CA GLY A 57 -0.78 33.08 -10.06
C GLY A 57 0.01 32.23 -11.06
N VAL A 58 0.57 31.15 -10.59
CA VAL A 58 1.37 30.21 -11.37
C VAL A 58 0.78 28.81 -11.28
N ARG A 59 0.84 28.06 -12.38
CA ARG A 59 0.47 26.63 -12.44
C ARG A 59 1.61 25.83 -13.00
N LEU A 60 1.76 24.59 -12.58
CA LEU A 60 2.74 23.68 -13.16
C LEU A 60 2.34 23.29 -14.59
N THR A 61 3.33 23.28 -15.48
CA THR A 61 3.23 22.60 -16.77
C THR A 61 3.26 21.07 -16.56
N PRO A 62 2.93 20.24 -17.57
CA PRO A 62 3.14 18.79 -17.48
C PRO A 62 4.58 18.41 -17.10
N ALA A 63 5.58 19.08 -17.70
CA ALA A 63 7.00 18.90 -17.34
C ALA A 63 7.28 19.33 -15.90
N GLY A 64 6.65 20.43 -15.43
CA GLY A 64 6.74 20.86 -14.04
C GLY A 64 6.12 19.89 -13.06
N GLN A 65 5.02 19.22 -13.40
CA GLN A 65 4.39 18.19 -12.57
C GLN A 65 5.30 16.96 -12.42
N GLU A 66 5.79 16.43 -13.53
CA GLU A 66 6.70 15.28 -13.56
C GLU A 66 7.99 15.56 -12.77
N PHE A 67 8.63 16.69 -13.06
CA PHE A 67 9.86 17.08 -12.40
C PHE A 67 9.63 17.41 -10.92
N GLY A 68 8.46 17.95 -10.56
CA GLY A 68 8.06 18.24 -9.18
C GLY A 68 8.05 17.00 -8.29
N VAL A 69 7.50 15.89 -8.78
CA VAL A 69 7.51 14.59 -8.07
C VAL A 69 8.96 14.15 -7.80
N THR A 70 9.81 14.20 -8.82
CA THR A 70 11.22 13.80 -8.73
C THR A 70 12.00 14.68 -7.75
N VAL A 71 11.86 16.00 -7.82
CA VAL A 71 12.58 16.95 -6.94
C VAL A 71 12.11 16.82 -5.50
N SER A 72 10.80 16.76 -5.26
CA SER A 72 10.25 16.58 -3.91
C SER A 72 10.73 15.28 -3.28
N GLY A 73 10.77 14.17 -4.05
CA GLY A 73 11.31 12.90 -3.59
C GLY A 73 12.79 13.00 -3.19
N GLY A 74 13.62 13.56 -4.06
CA GLY A 74 15.06 13.72 -3.82
C GLY A 74 15.38 14.62 -2.62
N LEU A 75 14.69 15.74 -2.48
CA LEU A 75 14.89 16.66 -1.34
C LEU A 75 14.46 16.01 -0.02
N ARG A 76 13.36 15.24 -0.01
CA ARG A 76 12.93 14.48 1.17
C ARG A 76 13.97 13.42 1.56
N GLN A 77 14.55 12.70 0.61
CA GLN A 77 15.60 11.71 0.87
C GLN A 77 16.84 12.37 1.52
N ILE A 78 17.27 13.52 1.01
CA ILE A 78 18.41 14.28 1.60
C ILE A 78 18.06 14.71 3.03
N ALA A 79 16.88 15.31 3.24
CA ALA A 79 16.45 15.76 4.56
C ALA A 79 16.35 14.61 5.56
N SER A 80 15.80 13.48 5.16
CA SER A 80 15.72 12.28 5.98
C SER A 80 17.08 11.70 6.31
N GLY A 81 18.01 11.66 5.34
CA GLY A 81 19.40 11.25 5.60
C GLY A 81 20.09 12.14 6.63
N ALA A 82 19.95 13.46 6.50
CA ALA A 82 20.48 14.41 7.44
C ALA A 82 19.89 14.26 8.86
N GLU A 83 18.58 14.05 8.94
CA GLU A 83 17.89 13.85 10.22
C GLU A 83 18.31 12.55 10.91
N ARG A 84 18.54 11.46 10.17
CA ARG A 84 19.10 10.21 10.72
C ARG A 84 20.46 10.44 11.37
N ILE A 85 21.31 11.24 10.75
CA ILE A 85 22.64 11.58 11.31
C ILE A 85 22.50 12.47 12.55
N ARG A 86 21.58 13.45 12.52
CA ARG A 86 21.37 14.39 13.64
C ARG A 86 20.79 13.73 14.89
N ARG A 87 19.90 12.75 14.74
CA ARG A 87 19.27 12.06 15.89
C ARG A 87 20.22 11.15 16.65
N GLY A 88 21.43 10.89 16.12
CA GLY A 88 22.37 9.98 16.79
C GLY A 88 21.83 8.56 16.92
N HIS A 89 22.63 7.65 17.44
CA HIS A 89 22.38 6.21 17.48
C HIS A 89 21.30 5.74 18.49
N ASP A 90 20.41 6.61 18.98
CA ASP A 90 19.57 6.29 20.14
C ASP A 90 18.37 5.37 19.88
N ARG A 91 17.89 5.25 18.66
CA ARG A 91 16.98 4.17 18.22
C ARG A 91 17.06 4.02 16.72
N MET A 92 17.39 2.80 16.28
CA MET A 92 17.38 2.45 14.85
C MET A 92 15.93 2.36 14.37
N THR A 93 15.42 3.43 13.75
CA THR A 93 14.05 3.44 13.21
C THR A 93 14.04 2.89 11.80
N VAL A 94 13.22 1.87 11.55
CA VAL A 94 12.92 1.33 10.22
C VAL A 94 11.52 1.77 9.83
N ARG A 95 11.38 2.38 8.65
CA ARG A 95 10.10 2.84 8.11
C ARG A 95 9.55 1.79 7.16
N LEU A 96 8.38 1.28 7.50
CA LEU A 96 7.63 0.31 6.71
C LEU A 96 6.34 0.96 6.20
N ALA A 97 6.18 1.05 4.88
CA ALA A 97 4.93 1.46 4.26
C ALA A 97 4.15 0.22 3.81
N SER A 98 2.88 0.11 4.15
CA SER A 98 2.08 -1.08 3.85
C SER A 98 0.60 -0.75 3.70
N LEU A 99 -0.13 -1.66 3.08
CA LEU A 99 -1.59 -1.61 3.00
C LEU A 99 -2.23 -1.76 4.39
N PRO A 100 -3.33 -1.06 4.69
CA PRO A 100 -4.02 -1.18 5.97
C PRO A 100 -4.35 -2.63 6.36
N SER A 101 -4.81 -3.44 5.40
CA SER A 101 -5.15 -4.85 5.61
C SER A 101 -3.95 -5.69 6.03
N VAL A 102 -2.79 -5.49 5.39
CA VAL A 102 -1.55 -6.20 5.75
C VAL A 102 -1.06 -5.77 7.13
N VAL A 103 -1.19 -4.48 7.47
CA VAL A 103 -0.86 -3.99 8.82
C VAL A 103 -1.73 -4.69 9.86
N THR A 104 -3.03 -4.79 9.62
CA THR A 104 -3.99 -5.36 10.58
C THR A 104 -3.83 -6.87 10.74
N HIS A 105 -3.82 -7.61 9.63
CA HIS A 105 -3.95 -9.06 9.65
C HIS A 105 -2.61 -9.81 9.63
N PHE A 106 -1.53 -9.20 9.12
CA PHE A 106 -0.23 -9.85 9.05
C PHE A 106 0.79 -9.24 10.01
N LEU A 107 0.99 -7.91 9.97
CA LEU A 107 2.07 -7.26 10.73
C LEU A 107 1.76 -7.16 12.22
N THR A 108 0.61 -6.58 12.58
CA THR A 108 0.26 -6.28 13.99
C THR A 108 0.29 -7.52 14.91
N PRO A 109 -0.23 -8.69 14.51
CA PRO A 109 -0.15 -9.89 15.34
C PRO A 109 1.27 -10.41 15.55
N ARG A 110 2.19 -10.16 14.60
CA ARG A 110 3.55 -10.71 14.55
C ARG A 110 4.62 -9.76 15.09
N LEU A 111 4.43 -8.46 14.99
CA LEU A 111 5.39 -7.44 15.44
C LEU A 111 5.87 -7.56 16.89
N PRO A 112 5.07 -8.03 17.88
CA PRO A 112 5.59 -8.27 19.23
C PRO A 112 6.77 -9.25 19.26
N ARG A 113 6.79 -10.27 18.39
CA ARG A 113 7.91 -11.22 18.28
C ARG A 113 9.18 -10.53 17.75
N PHE A 114 9.05 -9.70 16.69
CA PHE A 114 10.17 -8.92 16.19
C PHE A 114 10.75 -8.00 17.24
N ARG A 115 9.90 -7.28 17.98
CA ARG A 115 10.33 -6.36 19.05
C ARG A 115 11.01 -7.07 20.21
N ALA A 116 10.62 -8.30 20.52
CA ALA A 116 11.30 -9.10 21.54
C ALA A 116 12.70 -9.53 21.10
N LEU A 117 12.90 -9.83 19.80
CA LEU A 117 14.20 -10.20 19.22
C LEU A 117 15.11 -8.97 19.01
N HIS A 118 14.54 -7.82 18.71
CA HIS A 118 15.26 -6.59 18.35
C HIS A 118 14.72 -5.38 19.12
N PRO A 119 14.93 -5.29 20.44
CA PRO A 119 14.35 -4.25 21.28
C PRO A 119 14.84 -2.83 20.94
N ASP A 120 16.04 -2.72 20.33
CA ASP A 120 16.64 -1.44 19.92
C ASP A 120 16.12 -0.94 18.57
N ILE A 121 15.36 -1.77 17.83
CA ILE A 121 14.79 -1.37 16.54
C ILE A 121 13.35 -0.88 16.73
N GLN A 122 13.14 0.38 16.36
CA GLN A 122 11.80 0.96 16.29
C GLN A 122 11.24 0.80 14.86
N VAL A 123 10.11 0.13 14.71
CA VAL A 123 9.40 0.06 13.43
C VAL A 123 8.36 1.17 13.39
N SER A 124 8.49 2.07 12.40
CA SER A 124 7.50 3.10 12.09
C SER A 124 6.68 2.65 10.91
N ILE A 125 5.38 2.44 11.11
CA ILE A 125 4.46 1.96 10.08
C ILE A 125 3.64 3.12 9.55
N SER A 126 3.55 3.23 8.23
CA SER A 126 2.66 4.15 7.53
C SER A 126 1.82 3.39 6.50
N TYR A 127 0.63 3.92 6.20
CA TYR A 127 -0.16 3.37 5.11
C TYR A 127 0.40 3.83 3.77
N SER A 128 0.64 2.88 2.88
CA SER A 128 0.89 3.16 1.47
C SER A 128 -0.41 2.99 0.70
N GLY A 129 -0.90 4.08 0.11
CA GLY A 129 -1.79 3.96 -1.03
C GLY A 129 -0.97 3.69 -2.31
N THR A 130 -1.58 3.88 -3.49
CA THR A 130 -0.88 3.85 -4.78
C THR A 130 0.18 4.95 -4.93
N ASP A 131 0.27 5.87 -3.97
CA ASP A 131 1.21 6.97 -3.96
C ASP A 131 2.57 6.52 -3.42
N TYR A 132 3.54 6.32 -4.33
CA TYR A 132 4.94 6.02 -4.00
C TYR A 132 5.68 7.18 -3.31
N ALA A 133 4.98 8.29 -3.02
CA ALA A 133 5.56 9.48 -2.38
C ALA A 133 5.93 9.29 -0.90
N VAL A 134 5.45 8.24 -0.25
CA VAL A 134 5.82 7.93 1.15
C VAL A 134 7.23 7.35 1.19
N GLU A 135 8.17 8.07 1.81
CA GLU A 135 9.51 7.57 2.03
C GLU A 135 9.52 6.39 3.01
N ALA A 136 9.95 5.22 2.57
CA ALA A 136 10.02 4.00 3.37
C ALA A 136 11.30 3.22 3.07
N ASP A 137 11.84 2.54 4.09
CA ASP A 137 12.97 1.64 3.96
C ASP A 137 12.51 0.29 3.38
N LEU A 138 11.28 -0.10 3.72
CA LEU A 138 10.58 -1.27 3.21
C LEU A 138 9.15 -0.89 2.81
N ARG A 139 8.64 -1.52 1.78
CA ARG A 139 7.27 -1.31 1.31
C ARG A 139 6.60 -2.64 1.00
N ILE A 140 5.38 -2.82 1.46
CA ILE A 140 4.55 -3.96 1.05
C ILE A 140 3.46 -3.44 0.13
N ILE A 141 3.41 -3.99 -1.08
CA ILE A 141 2.38 -3.68 -2.09
C ILE A 141 1.62 -4.94 -2.49
N HIS A 142 0.48 -4.76 -3.12
CA HIS A 142 -0.38 -5.81 -3.66
C HIS A 142 -0.51 -5.69 -5.16
N GLY A 143 -0.53 -6.80 -5.87
CA GLY A 143 -0.80 -6.85 -7.31
C GLY A 143 0.00 -7.91 -8.06
N ALA A 144 0.01 -7.79 -9.39
CA ALA A 144 0.85 -8.58 -10.27
C ALA A 144 2.35 -8.27 -10.03
N THR A 145 3.23 -9.07 -10.64
CA THR A 145 4.68 -8.90 -10.51
C THR A 145 5.09 -7.45 -10.84
N PRO A 146 5.68 -6.72 -9.88
CA PRO A 146 6.11 -5.36 -10.14
C PRO A 146 7.33 -5.33 -11.07
N GLY A 147 7.43 -4.29 -11.90
CA GLY A 147 8.57 -4.08 -12.80
C GLY A 147 9.89 -3.71 -12.12
N GLN A 148 9.93 -3.67 -10.78
CA GLN A 148 11.08 -3.35 -9.95
C GLN A 148 11.47 -4.56 -9.10
N LYS A 149 12.67 -4.50 -8.48
CA LYS A 149 13.15 -5.56 -7.59
C LYS A 149 12.21 -5.71 -6.40
N ALA A 150 11.53 -6.85 -6.32
CA ALA A 150 10.58 -7.18 -5.27
C ALA A 150 10.68 -8.67 -4.93
N VAL A 151 10.35 -9.03 -3.69
CA VAL A 151 10.28 -10.41 -3.23
C VAL A 151 8.84 -10.72 -2.84
N ALA A 152 8.30 -11.85 -3.33
CA ALA A 152 6.97 -12.29 -2.95
C ALA A 152 6.94 -12.64 -1.45
N LEU A 153 5.98 -12.10 -0.72
CA LEU A 153 5.71 -12.47 0.66
C LEU A 153 4.76 -13.67 0.72
N PHE A 154 3.55 -13.50 0.19
CA PHE A 154 2.53 -14.55 0.13
C PHE A 154 1.53 -14.26 -0.99
N SER A 155 0.77 -15.30 -1.37
CA SER A 155 -0.27 -15.22 -2.39
C SER A 155 -1.39 -14.25 -1.98
N ALA A 156 -1.91 -13.50 -2.95
CA ALA A 156 -3.07 -12.65 -2.78
C ALA A 156 -4.32 -13.22 -3.48
N GLU A 157 -4.28 -14.51 -3.83
CA GLU A 157 -5.44 -15.21 -4.39
C GLU A 157 -6.65 -15.11 -3.45
N THR A 158 -7.81 -14.83 -4.01
CA THR A 158 -9.04 -14.63 -3.26
C THR A 158 -10.01 -15.78 -3.42
N ARG A 159 -10.74 -16.09 -2.34
CA ARG A 159 -11.82 -17.10 -2.33
C ARG A 159 -13.05 -16.53 -1.63
N PRO A 160 -14.26 -17.01 -2.02
CA PRO A 160 -15.48 -16.71 -1.30
C PRO A 160 -15.37 -17.13 0.17
N THR A 161 -15.56 -16.17 1.06
CA THR A 161 -15.34 -16.35 2.50
C THR A 161 -16.44 -15.65 3.28
N CYS A 162 -16.95 -16.27 4.35
CA CYS A 162 -17.95 -15.67 5.24
C CYS A 162 -17.77 -16.16 6.67
N ALA A 163 -18.51 -15.59 7.62
CA ALA A 163 -18.61 -16.14 8.97
C ALA A 163 -19.49 -17.41 9.00
N PRO A 164 -19.21 -18.41 9.86
CA PRO A 164 -20.07 -19.57 10.05
C PRO A 164 -21.52 -19.21 10.39
N ALA A 165 -21.73 -18.11 11.14
CA ALA A 165 -23.05 -17.60 11.46
C ALA A 165 -23.87 -17.22 10.22
N TYR A 166 -23.21 -16.73 9.14
CA TYR A 166 -23.90 -16.43 7.90
C TYR A 166 -24.34 -17.71 7.19
N ILE A 167 -23.53 -18.78 7.22
CA ILE A 167 -23.90 -20.09 6.67
C ILE A 167 -25.14 -20.64 7.39
N THR A 168 -25.17 -20.55 8.71
CA THR A 168 -26.30 -21.01 9.53
C THR A 168 -27.59 -20.25 9.19
N LYS A 169 -27.50 -18.95 8.91
CA LYS A 169 -28.64 -18.07 8.64
C LYS A 169 -29.16 -18.20 7.21
N SER A 170 -28.25 -18.28 6.24
CA SER A 170 -28.57 -18.06 4.80
C SER A 170 -28.12 -19.22 3.90
N GLY A 171 -27.39 -20.20 4.44
CA GLY A 171 -26.92 -21.39 3.71
C GLY A 171 -27.99 -22.48 3.60
N PRO A 172 -27.59 -23.70 3.19
CA PRO A 172 -26.22 -24.10 2.91
C PRO A 172 -25.67 -23.52 1.59
N PHE A 173 -24.34 -23.38 1.51
CA PHE A 173 -23.60 -23.00 0.30
C PHE A 173 -22.78 -24.21 -0.17
N ASP A 174 -23.46 -25.28 -0.52
CA ASP A 174 -22.92 -26.56 -1.02
C ASP A 174 -22.54 -26.49 -2.52
N ASP A 175 -23.07 -25.52 -3.22
CA ASP A 175 -22.78 -25.23 -4.64
C ASP A 175 -22.67 -23.74 -4.88
N ALA A 176 -21.75 -23.34 -5.77
CA ALA A 176 -21.47 -21.94 -6.07
C ALA A 176 -22.66 -21.20 -6.72
N SER A 177 -23.63 -21.90 -7.32
CA SER A 177 -24.85 -21.27 -7.86
C SER A 177 -25.72 -20.61 -6.78
N ARG A 178 -25.57 -21.06 -5.52
CA ARG A 178 -26.24 -20.46 -4.36
C ARG A 178 -25.78 -19.02 -4.08
N LEU A 179 -24.63 -18.61 -4.57
CA LEU A 179 -24.15 -17.24 -4.46
C LEU A 179 -25.08 -16.22 -5.13
N SER A 180 -25.89 -16.64 -6.11
CA SER A 180 -26.90 -15.78 -6.75
C SER A 180 -27.97 -15.25 -5.78
N GLN A 181 -28.16 -15.90 -4.64
CA GLN A 181 -29.12 -15.54 -3.60
C GLN A 181 -28.48 -15.00 -2.34
N ALA A 182 -27.15 -14.92 -2.30
CA ALA A 182 -26.38 -14.45 -1.18
C ALA A 182 -26.12 -12.94 -1.23
N GLU A 183 -25.92 -12.32 -0.08
CA GLU A 183 -25.43 -10.96 0.00
C GLU A 183 -23.93 -10.96 -0.29
N LEU A 184 -23.53 -10.44 -1.46
CA LEU A 184 -22.14 -10.34 -1.87
C LEU A 184 -21.57 -8.98 -1.43
N LEU A 185 -20.53 -9.01 -0.61
CA LEU A 185 -19.86 -7.83 -0.09
C LEU A 185 -18.66 -7.49 -0.96
N HIS A 186 -18.45 -6.21 -1.23
CA HIS A 186 -17.44 -5.73 -2.15
C HIS A 186 -16.37 -4.89 -1.44
N ASP A 187 -15.12 -5.06 -1.85
CA ASP A 187 -13.97 -4.24 -1.49
C ASP A 187 -13.60 -3.37 -2.70
N ASP A 188 -13.66 -2.04 -2.55
CA ASP A 188 -13.28 -1.05 -3.56
C ASP A 188 -14.01 -1.17 -4.92
N GLY A 189 -15.12 -1.92 -4.99
CA GLY A 189 -15.94 -2.03 -6.19
C GLY A 189 -16.44 -3.44 -6.51
N GLU A 190 -17.22 -3.55 -7.58
CA GLU A 190 -17.92 -4.79 -7.96
C GLU A 190 -17.11 -5.72 -8.88
N THR A 191 -15.94 -5.28 -9.36
CA THR A 191 -15.20 -5.97 -10.42
C THR A 191 -14.72 -7.35 -10.00
N ALA A 192 -14.24 -7.51 -8.76
CA ALA A 192 -13.70 -8.76 -8.26
C ALA A 192 -14.73 -9.90 -8.29
N TRP A 193 -15.95 -9.63 -7.84
CA TRP A 193 -17.03 -10.62 -7.91
C TRP A 193 -17.46 -10.92 -9.35
N ARG A 194 -17.51 -9.92 -10.21
CA ARG A 194 -17.82 -10.11 -11.64
C ARG A 194 -16.83 -11.08 -12.28
N ASP A 195 -15.53 -10.86 -12.03
CA ASP A 195 -14.47 -11.68 -12.60
C ASP A 195 -14.51 -13.11 -12.03
N TRP A 196 -14.72 -13.25 -10.71
CA TRP A 196 -14.83 -14.56 -10.07
C TRP A 196 -16.03 -15.37 -10.62
N LEU A 197 -17.22 -14.76 -10.69
CA LEU A 197 -18.43 -15.39 -11.22
C LEU A 197 -18.28 -15.77 -12.70
N ALA A 198 -17.60 -14.95 -13.49
CA ALA A 198 -17.29 -15.27 -14.88
C ALA A 198 -16.42 -16.52 -15.01
N THR A 199 -15.39 -16.67 -14.17
CA THR A 199 -14.56 -17.90 -14.14
C THR A 199 -15.34 -19.13 -13.69
N ALA A 200 -16.37 -18.93 -12.87
CA ALA A 200 -17.25 -19.98 -12.40
C ALA A 200 -18.41 -20.30 -13.38
N HIS A 201 -18.52 -19.56 -14.49
CA HIS A 201 -19.64 -19.63 -15.45
C HIS A 201 -21.00 -19.37 -14.78
N LEU A 202 -21.05 -18.50 -13.79
CA LEU A 202 -22.26 -18.15 -13.04
C LEU A 202 -22.77 -16.75 -13.45
N PRO A 203 -24.07 -16.53 -13.42
CA PRO A 203 -24.68 -15.23 -13.70
C PRO A 203 -24.33 -14.24 -12.56
N LEU A 204 -24.29 -12.95 -12.91
CA LEU A 204 -24.20 -11.89 -11.90
C LEU A 204 -25.47 -11.88 -11.05
N PRO A 205 -25.37 -11.63 -9.73
CA PRO A 205 -26.55 -11.47 -8.88
C PRO A 205 -27.35 -10.24 -9.32
N GLN A 206 -28.65 -10.25 -9.02
CA GLN A 206 -29.57 -9.17 -9.40
C GLN A 206 -29.37 -7.91 -8.56
N SER A 207 -28.82 -8.03 -7.38
CA SER A 207 -28.55 -6.92 -6.47
C SER A 207 -27.04 -6.75 -6.29
N ALA A 208 -26.56 -5.50 -6.42
CA ALA A 208 -25.24 -5.15 -5.98
C ALA A 208 -25.26 -5.02 -4.45
N GLY A 209 -24.42 -5.80 -3.76
CA GLY A 209 -24.28 -5.73 -2.32
C GLY A 209 -23.49 -4.48 -1.86
N PRO A 210 -23.31 -4.29 -0.55
CA PRO A 210 -22.54 -3.17 0.00
C PRO A 210 -21.10 -3.14 -0.50
N ILE A 211 -20.63 -1.93 -0.81
CA ILE A 211 -19.22 -1.66 -1.17
C ILE A 211 -18.56 -0.99 0.03
N PHE A 212 -17.48 -1.58 0.52
CA PHE A 212 -16.69 -1.06 1.63
C PHE A 212 -15.49 -0.28 1.11
N ALA A 213 -15.13 0.79 1.81
CA ALA A 213 -14.05 1.69 1.41
C ALA A 213 -12.65 1.06 1.58
N ASP A 214 -12.54 0.01 2.39
CA ASP A 214 -11.31 -0.76 2.58
C ASP A 214 -11.61 -2.19 3.05
N PHE A 215 -10.61 -3.05 2.88
CA PHE A 215 -10.70 -4.48 3.20
C PHE A 215 -10.93 -4.77 4.70
N ASN A 216 -10.46 -3.94 5.61
CA ASN A 216 -10.68 -4.16 7.06
C ASN A 216 -12.15 -3.99 7.43
N LEU A 217 -12.83 -3.03 6.80
CA LEU A 217 -14.27 -2.85 6.97
C LEU A 217 -15.05 -4.04 6.39
N LEU A 218 -14.66 -4.54 5.22
CA LEU A 218 -15.22 -5.76 4.64
C LEU A 218 -15.07 -6.95 5.61
N VAL A 219 -13.87 -7.20 6.14
CA VAL A 219 -13.63 -8.30 7.09
C VAL A 219 -14.48 -8.14 8.36
N THR A 220 -14.66 -6.91 8.83
CA THR A 220 -15.53 -6.63 9.98
C THR A 220 -16.99 -6.99 9.67
N ALA A 221 -17.49 -6.63 8.50
CA ALA A 221 -18.83 -6.99 8.03
C ALA A 221 -18.99 -8.51 7.89
N LEU A 222 -17.98 -9.21 7.35
CA LEU A 222 -17.98 -10.67 7.26
C LEU A 222 -18.09 -11.32 8.64
N LYS A 223 -17.23 -10.92 9.60
CA LYS A 223 -17.22 -11.46 10.98
C LYS A 223 -18.56 -11.26 11.70
N THR A 224 -19.30 -10.20 11.36
CA THR A 224 -20.64 -9.94 11.91
C THR A 224 -21.77 -10.65 11.14
N GLY A 225 -21.42 -11.51 10.15
CA GLY A 225 -22.39 -12.32 9.42
C GLY A 225 -23.27 -11.53 8.46
N GLN A 226 -22.74 -10.48 7.81
CA GLN A 226 -23.51 -9.65 6.90
C GLN A 226 -23.57 -10.24 5.47
N GLY A 227 -22.60 -11.07 5.08
CA GLY A 227 -22.56 -11.63 3.73
C GLY A 227 -21.33 -12.45 3.43
N ILE A 228 -21.01 -12.59 2.14
CA ILE A 228 -19.87 -13.31 1.59
C ILE A 228 -18.96 -12.31 0.87
N GLY A 229 -17.66 -12.33 1.17
CA GLY A 229 -16.63 -11.50 0.49
C GLY A 229 -15.62 -12.36 -0.24
N LEU A 230 -14.96 -11.79 -1.26
CA LEU A 230 -13.77 -12.37 -1.85
C LEU A 230 -12.55 -11.95 -1.02
N CYS A 231 -11.90 -12.92 -0.37
CA CYS A 231 -10.86 -12.65 0.60
C CYS A 231 -9.54 -13.32 0.24
N PRO A 232 -8.41 -12.61 0.36
CA PRO A 232 -7.08 -13.22 0.32
C PRO A 232 -6.90 -14.18 1.51
N THR A 233 -7.02 -15.49 1.26
CA THR A 233 -7.02 -16.50 2.33
C THR A 233 -5.70 -16.58 3.08
N ALA A 234 -4.57 -16.30 2.41
CA ALA A 234 -3.27 -16.23 3.05
C ALA A 234 -3.18 -15.08 4.06
N LEU A 235 -3.84 -13.95 3.80
CA LEU A 235 -3.87 -12.80 4.70
C LEU A 235 -4.77 -13.06 5.92
N LEU A 236 -5.91 -13.74 5.73
CA LEU A 236 -6.91 -14.02 6.78
C LEU A 236 -6.75 -15.38 7.45
N ARG A 237 -5.57 -15.97 7.37
CA ARG A 237 -5.29 -17.31 7.89
C ARG A 237 -5.66 -17.46 9.35
N ASP A 238 -5.29 -16.50 10.18
CA ASP A 238 -5.51 -16.57 11.62
C ASP A 238 -7.02 -16.55 11.95
N GLU A 239 -7.81 -15.77 11.21
CA GLU A 239 -9.27 -15.74 11.32
C GLU A 239 -9.93 -17.04 10.84
N ILE A 240 -9.41 -17.62 9.78
CA ILE A 240 -9.90 -18.91 9.23
C ILE A 240 -9.54 -20.03 10.18
N ALA A 241 -8.30 -20.12 10.65
CA ALA A 241 -7.84 -21.14 11.61
C ALA A 241 -8.58 -21.01 12.95
N GLY A 242 -8.88 -19.80 13.38
CA GLY A 242 -9.67 -19.52 14.59
C GLY A 242 -11.17 -19.76 14.42
N GLY A 243 -11.65 -20.19 13.25
CA GLY A 243 -13.07 -20.46 12.99
C GLY A 243 -13.96 -19.21 12.96
N GLN A 244 -13.39 -18.01 12.89
CA GLN A 244 -14.14 -16.77 12.74
C GLN A 244 -14.66 -16.59 11.31
N LEU A 245 -13.91 -17.10 10.35
CA LEU A 245 -14.23 -17.10 8.93
C LEU A 245 -14.06 -18.51 8.35
N THR A 246 -14.84 -18.81 7.32
CA THR A 246 -14.82 -20.08 6.59
C THR A 246 -14.76 -19.81 5.09
N VAL A 247 -13.86 -20.49 4.40
CA VAL A 247 -13.79 -20.52 2.94
C VAL A 247 -14.89 -21.44 2.42
N LEU A 248 -15.70 -20.94 1.48
CA LEU A 248 -16.84 -21.69 0.96
C LEU A 248 -16.49 -22.60 -0.23
N PHE A 249 -15.56 -22.14 -1.07
CA PHE A 249 -15.20 -22.86 -2.31
C PHE A 249 -13.70 -22.76 -2.57
N ASP A 250 -13.11 -23.84 -3.10
CA ASP A 250 -11.69 -23.91 -3.45
C ASP A 250 -11.31 -23.08 -4.68
N ARG A 251 -12.30 -22.71 -5.50
CA ARG A 251 -12.07 -21.87 -6.68
C ARG A 251 -11.53 -20.52 -6.25
N ALA A 252 -10.32 -20.22 -6.69
CA ALA A 252 -9.65 -18.94 -6.45
C ALA A 252 -9.81 -18.01 -7.66
N ALA A 253 -9.77 -16.70 -7.38
CA ALA A 253 -9.43 -15.66 -8.35
C ALA A 253 -8.12 -14.99 -7.95
N ASP A 254 -7.61 -14.10 -8.80
CA ASP A 254 -6.39 -13.32 -8.53
C ASP A 254 -5.14 -14.18 -8.29
N THR A 255 -5.05 -15.36 -8.91
CA THR A 255 -4.00 -16.35 -8.71
C THR A 255 -2.60 -15.86 -9.14
N GLU A 256 -2.51 -14.84 -9.98
CA GLU A 256 -1.26 -14.18 -10.35
C GLU A 256 -0.88 -13.02 -9.44
N LYS A 257 -1.72 -12.65 -8.46
CA LYS A 257 -1.45 -11.54 -7.55
C LYS A 257 -0.77 -12.03 -6.30
N TYR A 258 0.14 -11.19 -5.79
CA TYR A 258 0.89 -11.42 -4.57
C TYR A 258 0.97 -10.17 -3.73
N TYR A 259 1.28 -10.35 -2.46
CA TYR A 259 1.82 -9.29 -1.62
C TYR A 259 3.34 -9.31 -1.79
N TRP A 260 3.90 -8.17 -2.22
CA TRP A 260 5.31 -8.02 -2.56
C TRP A 260 6.01 -7.15 -1.55
N LEU A 261 7.18 -7.59 -1.08
CA LEU A 261 8.11 -6.77 -0.31
C LEU A 261 9.09 -6.08 -1.26
N ILE A 262 9.13 -4.76 -1.20
CA ILE A 262 10.06 -3.91 -1.94
C ILE A 262 11.03 -3.30 -0.96
N GLU A 263 12.31 -3.44 -1.22
CA GLU A 263 13.41 -2.90 -0.46
C GLU A 263 13.93 -1.60 -1.09
N ALA A 264 14.32 -0.62 -0.26
CA ALA A 264 15.02 0.56 -0.75
C ALA A 264 16.38 0.16 -1.35
N GLU A 265 16.89 0.92 -2.33
CA GLU A 265 18.20 0.66 -2.96
C GLU A 265 19.34 0.61 -1.93
N VAL A 266 19.27 1.46 -0.91
CA VAL A 266 20.22 1.52 0.18
C VAL A 266 19.51 1.21 1.49
N MET A 267 19.77 0.02 2.03
CA MET A 267 19.18 -0.43 3.28
C MET A 267 20.16 -0.33 4.44
N SER A 268 19.66 0.10 5.59
CA SER A 268 20.37 -0.02 6.87
C SER A 268 20.43 -1.48 7.34
N ALA A 269 21.33 -1.80 8.26
CA ALA A 269 21.37 -3.14 8.87
C ALA A 269 20.04 -3.50 9.56
N SER A 270 19.41 -2.54 10.24
CA SER A 270 18.12 -2.73 10.90
C SER A 270 16.98 -3.00 9.91
N ALA A 271 16.98 -2.31 8.75
CA ALA A 271 15.99 -2.55 7.71
C ALA A 271 16.15 -3.96 7.09
N ARG A 272 17.38 -4.45 6.93
CA ARG A 272 17.64 -5.83 6.48
C ARG A 272 17.12 -6.86 7.48
N LEU A 273 17.39 -6.65 8.78
CA LEU A 273 16.87 -7.53 9.83
C LEU A 273 15.34 -7.61 9.80
N LEU A 274 14.65 -6.48 9.60
CA LEU A 274 13.19 -6.48 9.46
C LEU A 274 12.74 -7.16 8.18
N SER A 275 13.43 -6.94 7.05
CA SER A 275 13.13 -7.61 5.77
C SER A 275 13.26 -9.14 5.88
N ASP A 276 14.40 -9.62 6.39
CA ASP A 276 14.66 -11.05 6.56
C ASP A 276 13.62 -11.71 7.50
N TRP A 277 13.26 -11.01 8.58
CA TRP A 277 12.24 -11.46 9.51
C TRP A 277 10.85 -11.53 8.86
N LEU A 278 10.44 -10.51 8.08
CA LEU A 278 9.16 -10.52 7.36
C LEU A 278 9.07 -11.69 6.37
N LEU A 279 10.15 -11.97 5.65
CA LEU A 279 10.23 -13.11 4.74
C LEU A 279 10.17 -14.46 5.47
N ALA A 280 10.77 -14.57 6.64
CA ALA A 280 10.69 -15.78 7.47
C ALA A 280 9.26 -16.01 7.99
N GLU A 281 8.60 -14.98 8.55
CA GLU A 281 7.21 -15.04 9.02
C GLU A 281 6.23 -15.40 7.89
N ALA A 282 6.46 -14.88 6.68
CA ALA A 282 5.66 -15.19 5.51
C ALA A 282 5.78 -16.68 5.13
N ARG A 283 6.99 -17.24 5.12
CA ARG A 283 7.25 -18.67 4.82
C ARG A 283 6.69 -19.63 5.89
N GLU A 284 6.87 -19.30 7.17
CA GLU A 284 6.25 -20.06 8.27
C GLU A 284 4.72 -20.09 8.10
N SER A 285 4.18 -18.97 7.65
CA SER A 285 2.78 -18.85 7.34
C SER A 285 2.32 -19.76 6.19
N GLU A 286 3.11 -20.03 5.18
CA GLU A 286 2.77 -20.93 4.06
C GLU A 286 2.86 -22.40 4.43
N THR A 287 3.86 -22.81 5.22
CA THR A 287 4.09 -24.21 5.60
C THR A 287 3.01 -24.78 6.52
N HIS A 288 2.35 -23.99 7.32
CA HIS A 288 1.23 -24.40 8.17
C HIS A 288 -0.13 -24.36 7.45
N GLY A 289 -0.17 -24.00 6.17
CA GLY A 289 -1.37 -23.74 5.37
C GLY A 289 -1.78 -24.83 4.38
N ASN A 290 -1.17 -26.03 4.42
CA ASN A 290 -1.74 -27.18 3.72
C ASN A 290 -3.03 -27.62 4.44
N TYR A 291 -4.10 -26.86 4.28
CA TYR A 291 -5.43 -27.30 4.64
C TYR A 291 -5.82 -28.44 3.70
N SER A 292 -5.60 -29.66 4.16
CA SER A 292 -6.35 -30.81 3.71
C SER A 292 -7.83 -30.43 3.75
N ALA A 293 -8.47 -30.39 2.60
CA ALA A 293 -9.91 -30.38 2.46
C ALA A 293 -10.44 -31.66 3.13
N ALA A 294 -10.78 -31.56 4.41
CA ALA A 294 -11.53 -32.55 5.14
C ALA A 294 -13.00 -32.15 5.08
N VAL A 295 -13.62 -32.41 3.95
CA VAL A 295 -15.08 -32.58 3.87
C VAL A 295 -15.30 -33.89 3.12
N SER A 296 -15.47 -34.93 3.90
CA SER A 296 -16.14 -36.17 3.48
C SER A 296 -17.63 -36.02 3.68
#